data_f3c0fd2aea0bad0abfeb551981754c2a
#
_entry.id   f3c0fd2aea0bad0abfeb551981754c2a
#
_cell.length_a   1.000
_cell.length_b   1.000
_cell.length_c   1.000
_cell.angle_alpha   90.00
_cell.angle_beta   90.00
_cell.angle_gamma   90.00
#
_symmetry.space_group_name_H-M   'P 1'
#
loop_
_entity.id
_entity.type
_entity.pdbx_description
1 polymer ?
#
loop_
_entity_poly.entity_id
_entity_poly.type
_entity_poly.pdbx_seq_one_letter_code
_entity_poly.pdbx_strand_id
1 'polypeptide(L)'
;MGDSKSTKQPVAAALMPSDFVHLHNHTHHSLLDGLTKIDQLASMIKDMGMEAAAVTDHGTMSGVLDYYKAAKNNGIKPILGIEAYIAARSRFDRDPSKDKVRYHLTILAMNNTGYQNLVALS
;
A
#
# COMPACT_ATOMS: atom_id res chain seq x y z
N MET A 1 50.09 -21.78 20.96
CA MET A 1 48.95 -21.19 21.69
C MET A 1 48.33 -20.17 20.75
N GLY A 2 47.26 -20.56 20.06
CA GLY A 2 46.57 -19.70 19.10
C GLY A 2 45.28 -19.19 19.72
N ASP A 3 45.19 -17.90 19.97
CA ASP A 3 43.97 -17.24 20.43
C ASP A 3 42.89 -17.26 19.35
N SER A 4 41.92 -18.12 19.55
CA SER A 4 40.68 -18.12 18.76
C SER A 4 39.86 -16.90 19.14
N LYS A 5 39.93 -15.81 18.36
CA LYS A 5 39.00 -14.67 18.44
C LYS A 5 37.64 -15.14 17.95
N SER A 6 36.76 -15.47 18.89
CA SER A 6 35.34 -15.64 18.60
C SER A 6 34.76 -14.32 18.11
N THR A 7 34.52 -14.19 16.81
CA THR A 7 33.76 -13.10 16.22
C THR A 7 32.29 -13.33 16.57
N LYS A 8 31.81 -12.68 17.63
CA LYS A 8 30.37 -12.59 17.90
C LYS A 8 29.73 -11.89 16.71
N GLN A 9 28.91 -12.60 15.95
CA GLN A 9 28.05 -11.97 14.96
C GLN A 9 27.12 -10.96 15.66
N PRO A 10 26.90 -9.77 15.10
CA PRO A 10 25.95 -8.81 15.67
C PRO A 10 24.58 -9.48 15.73
N VAL A 11 24.00 -9.55 16.93
CA VAL A 11 22.59 -9.95 17.10
C VAL A 11 21.77 -8.92 16.36
N ALA A 12 21.03 -9.33 15.34
CA ALA A 12 20.12 -8.45 14.63
C ALA A 12 19.15 -7.84 15.66
N ALA A 13 19.04 -6.52 15.68
CA ALA A 13 18.09 -5.84 16.54
C ALA A 13 16.68 -6.36 16.24
N ALA A 14 15.89 -6.64 17.27
CA ALA A 14 14.50 -7.03 17.07
C ALA A 14 13.75 -5.89 16.38
N LEU A 15 13.03 -6.22 15.29
CA LEU A 15 12.22 -5.24 14.58
C LEU A 15 11.11 -4.73 15.50
N MET A 16 10.93 -3.41 15.52
CA MET A 16 9.81 -2.75 16.19
C MET A 16 8.67 -2.56 15.20
N PRO A 17 7.41 -2.46 15.64
CA PRO A 17 6.29 -2.17 14.73
C PRO A 17 6.48 -0.89 13.89
N SER A 18 7.17 0.13 14.43
CA SER A 18 7.54 1.35 13.71
C SER A 18 8.51 1.14 12.54
N ASP A 19 9.23 0.00 12.51
CA ASP A 19 10.15 -0.33 11.42
C ASP A 19 9.44 -0.94 10.21
N PHE A 20 8.12 -1.14 10.28
CA PHE A 20 7.33 -1.78 9.22
C PHE A 20 6.19 -0.88 8.77
N VAL A 21 5.98 -0.82 7.45
CA VAL A 21 4.89 -0.09 6.81
C VAL A 21 4.17 -0.99 5.81
N HIS A 22 2.87 -1.15 5.97
CA HIS A 22 2.03 -1.83 4.97
C HIS A 22 1.87 -0.93 3.75
N LEU A 23 2.44 -1.32 2.60
CA LEU A 23 2.40 -0.56 1.35
C LEU A 23 1.35 -1.06 0.36
N HIS A 24 0.67 -2.18 0.64
CA HIS A 24 -0.33 -2.80 -0.21
C HIS A 24 -1.50 -3.29 0.64
N ASN A 25 -2.58 -2.53 0.68
CA ASN A 25 -3.79 -2.85 1.44
C ASN A 25 -5.03 -2.48 0.65
N HIS A 26 -6.05 -3.35 0.69
CA HIS A 26 -7.36 -3.11 0.12
C HIS A 26 -8.37 -2.76 1.20
N THR A 27 -9.17 -1.73 0.95
CA THR A 27 -10.28 -1.34 1.80
C THR A 27 -11.60 -1.88 1.24
N HIS A 28 -12.70 -1.63 1.95
CA HIS A 28 -14.05 -1.96 1.47
C HIS A 28 -14.48 -1.21 0.19
N HIS A 29 -13.68 -0.26 -0.30
CA HIS A 29 -13.84 0.36 -1.61
C HIS A 29 -13.28 -0.49 -2.76
N SER A 30 -12.43 -1.47 -2.44
CA SER A 30 -11.97 -2.50 -3.38
C SER A 30 -13.03 -3.58 -3.47
N LEU A 31 -14.03 -3.37 -4.34
CA LEU A 31 -15.20 -4.25 -4.46
C LEU A 31 -14.76 -5.68 -4.79
N LEU A 32 -15.37 -6.66 -4.10
CA LEU A 32 -15.18 -8.10 -4.20
C LEU A 32 -13.97 -8.68 -3.46
N ASP A 33 -12.99 -7.89 -3.04
CA ASP A 33 -11.80 -8.42 -2.36
C ASP A 33 -11.35 -7.65 -1.11
N GLY A 34 -11.92 -6.47 -0.82
CA GLY A 34 -11.61 -5.67 0.35
C GLY A 34 -12.74 -5.68 1.39
N LEU A 35 -12.44 -6.09 2.62
CA LEU A 35 -13.39 -6.07 3.75
C LEU A 35 -13.06 -5.01 4.80
N THR A 36 -11.82 -4.51 4.82
CA THR A 36 -11.32 -3.63 5.86
C THR A 36 -11.95 -2.24 5.75
N LYS A 37 -12.65 -1.82 6.80
CA LYS A 37 -13.19 -0.45 6.88
C LYS A 37 -12.06 0.54 7.16
N ILE A 38 -12.12 1.69 6.53
CA ILE A 38 -11.07 2.73 6.59
C ILE A 38 -10.78 3.18 8.02
N ASP A 39 -11.81 3.47 8.83
CA ASP A 39 -11.62 3.90 10.20
C ASP A 39 -10.97 2.81 11.07
N GLN A 40 -11.36 1.56 10.87
CA GLN A 40 -10.77 0.41 11.55
C GLN A 40 -9.29 0.22 11.15
N LEU A 41 -8.97 0.35 9.85
CA LEU A 41 -7.59 0.27 9.38
C LEU A 41 -6.71 1.32 10.07
N ALA A 42 -7.14 2.57 10.07
CA ALA A 42 -6.39 3.67 10.66
C ALA A 42 -6.17 3.49 12.18
N SER A 43 -7.20 3.06 12.93
CA SER A 43 -7.05 2.79 14.36
C SER A 43 -6.14 1.59 14.63
N MET A 44 -6.28 0.50 13.89
CA MET A 44 -5.44 -0.70 14.06
C MET A 44 -3.95 -0.42 13.79
N ILE A 45 -3.62 0.34 12.75
CA ILE A 45 -2.23 0.74 12.45
C ILE A 45 -1.63 1.50 13.62
N LYS A 46 -2.39 2.45 14.20
CA LYS A 46 -1.97 3.17 15.41
C LYS A 46 -1.77 2.24 16.60
N ASP A 47 -2.75 1.38 16.88
CA ASP A 47 -2.74 0.47 18.03
C ASP A 47 -1.60 -0.56 17.95
N MET A 48 -1.20 -0.94 16.74
CA MET A 48 -0.03 -1.77 16.48
C MET A 48 1.30 -1.03 16.64
N GLY A 49 1.29 0.29 16.86
CA GLY A 49 2.51 1.10 16.99
C GLY A 49 3.21 1.39 15.66
N MET A 50 2.52 1.24 14.53
CA MET A 50 3.03 1.60 13.21
C MET A 50 2.82 3.09 12.93
N GLU A 51 3.76 3.73 12.23
CA GLU A 51 3.70 5.17 11.95
C GLU A 51 3.02 5.53 10.63
N ALA A 52 2.88 4.58 9.72
CA ALA A 52 2.34 4.79 8.39
C ALA A 52 1.67 3.53 7.82
N ALA A 53 0.76 3.71 6.88
CA ALA A 53 0.27 2.64 6.02
C ALA A 53 -0.24 3.21 4.69
N ALA A 54 -0.29 2.37 3.65
CA ALA A 54 -0.88 2.70 2.37
C ALA A 54 -2.30 2.15 2.23
N VAL A 55 -3.08 2.79 1.37
CA VAL A 55 -4.30 2.23 0.78
C VAL A 55 -4.09 2.16 -0.74
N THR A 56 -4.40 1.00 -1.32
CA THR A 56 -4.11 0.67 -2.72
C THR A 56 -5.23 -0.19 -3.30
N ASP A 57 -6.47 0.33 -3.29
CA ASP A 57 -7.63 -0.38 -3.78
C ASP A 57 -7.53 -0.70 -5.29
N HIS A 58 -8.14 -1.78 -5.73
CA HIS A 58 -8.11 -2.23 -7.12
C HIS A 58 -8.81 -1.24 -8.06
N GLY A 59 -8.02 -0.61 -8.93
CA GLY A 59 -8.49 0.23 -10.02
C GLY A 59 -9.28 1.47 -9.58
N THR A 60 -9.21 1.86 -8.31
CA THR A 60 -10.00 2.98 -7.79
C THR A 60 -9.26 3.81 -6.75
N MET A 61 -9.53 5.10 -6.75
CA MET A 61 -9.10 6.07 -5.74
C MET A 61 -10.26 6.53 -4.82
N SER A 62 -11.41 5.87 -4.87
CA SER A 62 -12.64 6.34 -4.22
C SER A 62 -12.55 6.43 -2.69
N GLY A 63 -11.80 5.53 -2.04
CA GLY A 63 -11.61 5.52 -0.59
C GLY A 63 -10.46 6.40 -0.07
N VAL A 64 -9.65 6.96 -0.96
CA VAL A 64 -8.37 7.59 -0.61
C VAL A 64 -8.54 8.83 0.26
N LEU A 65 -9.56 9.67 -0.01
CA LEU A 65 -9.80 10.90 0.76
C LEU A 65 -10.27 10.58 2.18
N ASP A 66 -11.13 9.60 2.34
CA ASP A 66 -11.61 9.18 3.66
C ASP A 66 -10.48 8.53 4.45
N TYR A 67 -9.65 7.71 3.80
CA TYR A 67 -8.45 7.18 4.42
C TYR A 67 -7.47 8.28 4.86
N TYR A 68 -7.22 9.28 4.02
CA TYR A 68 -6.36 10.41 4.38
C TYR A 68 -6.83 11.09 5.66
N LYS A 69 -8.14 11.37 5.78
CA LYS A 69 -8.74 11.99 6.96
C LYS A 69 -8.61 11.10 8.20
N ALA A 70 -8.98 9.81 8.06
CA ALA A 70 -8.91 8.84 9.15
C ALA A 70 -7.48 8.65 9.66
N ALA A 71 -6.50 8.53 8.78
CA ALA A 71 -5.09 8.41 9.12
C ALA A 71 -4.57 9.65 9.87
N LYS A 72 -4.87 10.86 9.36
CA LYS A 72 -4.49 12.11 10.03
C LYS A 72 -5.10 12.24 11.41
N ASN A 73 -6.38 11.87 11.58
CA ASN A 73 -7.07 11.90 12.88
C ASN A 73 -6.46 10.92 13.89
N ASN A 74 -5.88 9.81 13.42
CA ASN A 74 -5.19 8.83 14.25
C ASN A 74 -3.68 9.13 14.44
N GLY A 75 -3.16 10.18 13.82
CA GLY A 75 -1.75 10.59 13.94
C GLY A 75 -0.79 9.70 13.17
N ILE A 76 -1.27 8.90 12.20
CA ILE A 76 -0.44 8.10 11.30
C ILE A 76 -0.25 8.80 9.96
N LYS A 77 0.86 8.50 9.29
CA LYS A 77 1.17 9.03 7.94
C LYS A 77 0.38 8.27 6.88
N PRO A 78 -0.57 8.91 6.15
CA PRO A 78 -1.24 8.27 5.04
C PRO A 78 -0.31 8.16 3.83
N ILE A 79 -0.25 6.98 3.23
CA ILE A 79 0.38 6.74 1.93
C ILE A 79 -0.76 6.42 0.96
N LEU A 80 -0.89 7.23 -0.08
CA LEU A 80 -1.99 7.14 -1.04
C LEU A 80 -1.53 6.42 -2.29
N GLY A 81 -2.28 5.42 -2.72
CA GLY A 81 -1.94 4.62 -3.88
C GLY A 81 -3.14 3.98 -4.53
N ILE A 82 -2.86 3.19 -5.54
CA ILE A 82 -3.82 2.38 -6.29
C ILE A 82 -3.14 1.07 -6.69
N GLU A 83 -3.88 -0.02 -6.74
CA GLU A 83 -3.46 -1.21 -7.48
C GLU A 83 -4.05 -1.13 -8.89
N ALA A 84 -3.24 -0.63 -9.82
CA ALA A 84 -3.67 -0.41 -11.19
C ALA A 84 -3.68 -1.72 -11.99
N TYR A 85 -4.62 -1.82 -12.94
CA TYR A 85 -4.63 -2.89 -13.94
C TYR A 85 -3.70 -2.54 -15.10
N ILE A 86 -2.80 -3.47 -15.44
CA ILE A 86 -1.88 -3.34 -16.57
C ILE A 86 -2.37 -4.24 -17.70
N ALA A 87 -2.63 -3.63 -18.85
CA ALA A 87 -3.01 -4.35 -20.06
C ALA A 87 -1.84 -5.22 -20.59
N ALA A 88 -2.16 -6.41 -21.09
CA ALA A 88 -1.15 -7.31 -21.67
C ALA A 88 -0.51 -6.72 -22.93
N ARG A 89 -1.22 -5.89 -23.67
CA ARG A 89 -0.75 -5.21 -24.91
C ARG A 89 -0.89 -3.69 -24.74
N SER A 90 -1.94 -3.09 -25.26
CA SER A 90 -2.24 -1.67 -25.12
C SER A 90 -3.54 -1.45 -24.35
N ARG A 91 -3.61 -0.38 -23.57
CA ARG A 91 -4.85 0.03 -22.89
C ARG A 91 -6.01 0.33 -23.86
N PHE A 92 -5.73 0.50 -25.14
CA PHE A 92 -6.73 0.73 -26.19
C PHE A 92 -7.19 -0.56 -26.87
N ASP A 93 -6.49 -1.68 -26.68
CA ASP A 93 -6.87 -2.97 -27.22
C ASP A 93 -8.05 -3.56 -26.46
N ARG A 94 -8.99 -4.16 -27.20
CA ARG A 94 -10.24 -4.72 -26.62
C ARG A 94 -10.64 -6.03 -27.30
N ASP A 95 -9.68 -6.90 -27.55
CA ASP A 95 -9.91 -8.24 -28.08
C ASP A 95 -10.16 -9.22 -26.94
N PRO A 96 -11.40 -9.72 -26.73
CA PRO A 96 -11.72 -10.59 -25.58
C PRO A 96 -10.90 -11.90 -25.56
N SER A 97 -10.37 -12.32 -26.72
CA SER A 97 -9.55 -13.55 -26.81
C SER A 97 -8.09 -13.32 -26.41
N LYS A 98 -7.56 -12.11 -26.55
CA LYS A 98 -6.16 -11.75 -26.34
C LYS A 98 -5.95 -10.87 -25.10
N ASP A 99 -6.91 -10.00 -24.78
CA ASP A 99 -6.77 -8.98 -23.73
C ASP A 99 -7.50 -9.34 -22.43
N LYS A 100 -7.82 -10.63 -22.27
CA LYS A 100 -8.48 -11.14 -21.06
C LYS A 100 -7.59 -11.07 -19.81
N VAL A 101 -6.28 -11.23 -19.99
CA VAL A 101 -5.31 -11.21 -18.87
C VAL A 101 -5.01 -9.77 -18.50
N ARG A 102 -5.09 -9.47 -17.21
CA ARG A 102 -4.71 -8.20 -16.62
C ARG A 102 -3.65 -8.46 -15.56
N TYR A 103 -2.58 -7.69 -15.60
CA TYR A 103 -1.58 -7.70 -14.56
C TYR A 103 -1.90 -6.59 -13.56
N HIS A 104 -1.36 -6.71 -12.35
CA HIS A 104 -1.55 -5.73 -11.30
C HIS A 104 -0.24 -5.03 -10.98
N LEU A 105 -0.32 -3.74 -10.70
CA LEU A 105 0.81 -2.93 -10.28
C LEU A 105 0.40 -1.98 -9.18
N THR A 106 1.02 -2.12 -8.02
CA THR A 106 0.85 -1.17 -6.93
C THR A 106 1.63 0.11 -7.22
N ILE A 107 0.94 1.25 -7.25
CA ILE A 107 1.51 2.56 -7.51
C ILE A 107 1.19 3.48 -6.33
N LEU A 108 2.23 4.11 -5.76
CA LEU A 108 2.12 5.00 -4.60
C LEU A 108 2.46 6.45 -4.99
N ALA A 109 1.69 7.40 -4.50
CA ALA A 109 1.94 8.82 -4.72
C ALA A 109 3.06 9.33 -3.79
N MET A 110 4.11 9.90 -4.34
CA MET A 110 5.19 10.54 -3.56
C MET A 110 4.83 11.97 -3.09
N ASN A 111 3.96 12.65 -3.84
CA ASN A 111 3.58 14.04 -3.62
C ASN A 111 2.23 14.35 -4.30
N ASN A 112 1.79 15.61 -4.25
CA ASN A 112 0.52 16.03 -4.85
C ASN A 112 0.46 15.81 -6.37
N THR A 113 1.55 15.98 -7.09
CA THR A 113 1.59 15.68 -8.53
C THR A 113 1.35 14.19 -8.78
N GLY A 114 2.02 13.32 -8.00
CA GLY A 114 1.78 11.88 -8.04
C GLY A 114 0.33 11.52 -7.72
N TYR A 115 -0.26 12.15 -6.71
CA TYR A 115 -1.67 11.96 -6.38
C TYR A 115 -2.60 12.34 -7.55
N GLN A 116 -2.40 13.49 -8.17
CA GLN A 116 -3.20 13.91 -9.34
C GLN A 116 -3.04 12.95 -10.52
N ASN A 117 -1.83 12.42 -10.74
CA ASN A 117 -1.59 11.41 -11.76
C ASN A 117 -2.37 10.11 -11.48
N LEU A 118 -2.41 9.67 -10.21
CA LEU A 118 -3.19 8.49 -9.83
C LEU A 118 -4.70 8.71 -10.01
N VAL A 119 -5.21 9.90 -9.69
CA VAL A 119 -6.61 10.25 -9.95
C VAL A 119 -6.92 10.23 -11.44
N ALA A 120 -5.98 10.63 -12.30
CA ALA A 120 -6.17 10.59 -13.75
C ALA A 120 -6.09 9.16 -14.34
N LEU A 121 -5.50 8.20 -13.59
CA LEU A 121 -5.41 6.79 -13.98
C LEU A 121 -6.63 5.97 -13.52
N SER A 122 -7.37 6.42 -12.49
CA SER A 122 -8.49 5.70 -11.88
C SER A 122 -9.86 5.85 -12.59
#